data_0f9be92fbeaaf1207c1b7b109a348cf1
#
_entry.id   0f9be92fbeaaf1207c1b7b109a348cf1
#
_cell.length_a   1.000
_cell.length_b   1.000
_cell.length_c   1.000
_cell.angle_alpha   90.00
_cell.angle_beta   90.00
_cell.angle_gamma   90.00
#
_symmetry.space_group_name_H-M   'P 1'
#
loop_
_entity.id
_entity.type
_entity.pdbx_description
1 polymer ?
#
loop_
_entity_poly.entity_id
_entity_poly.type
_entity_poly.pdbx_seq_one_letter_code
_entity_poly.pdbx_strand_id
1 'polypeptide(L)'
;MAPKPKVLLVEDNADVRRLYAIGLNQRGFEVKLASNGAEAVDRVTSECPDYILLDWLMPLMNGSEVVERLQKQDSSSDIEIIVISGQPAPSELPPRIRTWLTKPLSVDQLVWEITRPRVS
;
A
#
# COMPACT_ATOMS: atom_id res chain seq x y z
N MET A 1 4.36 -24.75 -5.35
CA MET A 1 3.56 -23.54 -5.64
C MET A 1 4.21 -22.32 -5.00
N ALA A 2 4.26 -21.24 -5.75
CA ALA A 2 4.75 -19.99 -5.18
C ALA A 2 3.81 -19.50 -4.08
N PRO A 3 4.32 -18.92 -2.98
CA PRO A 3 3.46 -18.31 -1.97
C PRO A 3 2.69 -17.14 -2.57
N LYS A 4 1.53 -16.86 -1.99
CA LYS A 4 0.73 -15.69 -2.39
C LYS A 4 1.48 -14.41 -2.06
N PRO A 5 1.48 -13.41 -2.96
CA PRO A 5 2.02 -12.10 -2.61
C PRO A 5 1.26 -11.52 -1.43
N LYS A 6 1.99 -10.91 -0.51
CA LYS A 6 1.42 -10.32 0.69
C LYS A 6 1.31 -8.81 0.51
N VAL A 7 0.10 -8.30 0.71
CA VAL A 7 -0.21 -6.87 0.59
C VAL A 7 -0.67 -6.34 1.94
N LEU A 8 -0.06 -5.25 2.38
CA LEU A 8 -0.55 -4.50 3.53
C LEU A 8 -1.40 -3.35 2.98
N LEU A 9 -2.69 -3.39 3.25
CA LEU A 9 -3.62 -2.34 2.83
C LEU A 9 -3.85 -1.37 3.96
N VAL A 10 -3.44 -0.13 3.76
CA VAL A 10 -3.54 0.94 4.75
C VAL A 10 -4.62 1.93 4.30
N GLU A 11 -5.77 1.87 4.95
CA GLU A 11 -6.94 2.65 4.60
C GLU A 11 -7.76 2.92 5.86
N ASP A 12 -8.07 4.18 6.13
CA ASP A 12 -8.82 4.56 7.33
C ASP A 12 -10.32 4.32 7.21
N ASN A 13 -10.88 4.36 6.00
CA ASN A 13 -12.30 4.09 5.79
C ASN A 13 -12.56 2.58 5.81
N ALA A 14 -13.36 2.13 6.78
CA ALA A 14 -13.61 0.71 6.99
C ALA A 14 -14.28 0.03 5.80
N ASP A 15 -15.22 0.71 5.14
CA ASP A 15 -15.95 0.14 4.00
C ASP A 15 -15.05 -0.01 2.78
N VAL A 16 -14.24 1.00 2.50
CA VAL A 16 -13.27 0.96 1.39
C VAL A 16 -12.21 -0.10 1.66
N ARG A 17 -11.71 -0.15 2.88
CA ARG A 17 -10.71 -1.16 3.29
C ARG A 17 -11.24 -2.57 3.07
N ARG A 18 -12.48 -2.83 3.50
CA ARG A 18 -13.11 -4.14 3.32
C ARG A 18 -13.30 -4.50 1.86
N LEU A 19 -13.77 -3.54 1.06
CA LEU A 19 -14.03 -3.76 -0.36
C LEU A 19 -12.76 -4.18 -1.09
N TYR A 20 -11.68 -3.44 -0.90
CA TYR A 20 -10.40 -3.76 -1.53
C TYR A 20 -9.81 -5.06 -1.00
N ALA A 21 -9.94 -5.31 0.32
CA ALA A 21 -9.42 -6.54 0.91
C ALA A 21 -10.09 -7.77 0.32
N ILE A 22 -11.40 -7.76 0.20
CA ILE A 22 -12.15 -8.88 -0.39
C ILE A 22 -11.73 -9.09 -1.83
N GLY A 23 -11.69 -8.02 -2.61
CA GLY A 23 -11.31 -8.10 -4.02
C GLY A 23 -9.90 -8.62 -4.23
N LEU A 24 -8.95 -8.15 -3.45
CA LEU A 24 -7.56 -8.59 -3.55
C LEU A 24 -7.40 -10.06 -3.12
N ASN A 25 -8.08 -10.46 -2.04
CA ASN A 25 -8.06 -11.86 -1.62
C ASN A 25 -8.59 -12.78 -2.71
N GLN A 26 -9.66 -12.37 -3.39
CA GLN A 26 -10.23 -13.16 -4.49
C GLN A 26 -9.29 -13.31 -5.67
N ARG A 27 -8.35 -12.39 -5.81
CA ARG A 27 -7.35 -12.40 -6.90
C ARG A 27 -6.03 -13.06 -6.52
N GLY A 28 -5.98 -13.70 -5.35
CA GLY A 28 -4.82 -14.49 -4.96
C GLY A 28 -3.78 -13.78 -4.11
N PHE A 29 -4.13 -12.62 -3.54
CA PHE A 29 -3.24 -11.93 -2.62
C PHE A 29 -3.55 -12.30 -1.17
N GLU A 30 -2.52 -12.36 -0.34
CA GLU A 30 -2.71 -12.43 1.11
C GLU A 30 -2.75 -11.00 1.63
N VAL A 31 -3.91 -10.57 2.15
CA VAL A 31 -4.11 -9.17 2.53
C VAL A 31 -4.06 -9.03 4.04
N LYS A 32 -3.22 -8.12 4.51
CA LYS A 32 -3.19 -7.68 5.90
C LYS A 32 -3.66 -6.23 5.92
N LEU A 33 -4.29 -5.83 7.03
CA LEU A 33 -4.98 -4.54 7.11
C LEU A 33 -4.36 -3.64 8.16
N ALA A 34 -4.32 -2.34 7.86
CA ALA A 34 -4.02 -1.31 8.84
C ALA A 34 -5.00 -0.16 8.63
N SER A 35 -5.51 0.39 9.72
CA SER A 35 -6.52 1.45 9.67
C SER A 35 -5.92 2.85 9.80
N ASN A 36 -4.64 2.95 10.07
CA ASN A 36 -3.91 4.21 10.16
C ASN A 36 -2.42 3.99 9.96
N GLY A 37 -1.68 5.09 9.86
CA GLY A 37 -0.25 5.03 9.57
C GLY A 37 0.58 4.41 10.68
N ALA A 38 0.24 4.64 11.94
CA ALA A 38 0.98 4.08 13.07
C ALA A 38 0.85 2.55 13.08
N GLU A 39 -0.35 2.04 12.86
CA GLU A 39 -0.60 0.61 12.75
C GLU A 39 0.16 0.02 11.55
N ALA A 40 0.21 0.76 10.44
CA ALA A 40 0.94 0.32 9.25
C ALA A 40 2.43 0.12 9.54
N VAL A 41 3.06 1.06 10.21
CA VAL A 41 4.48 0.96 10.55
C VAL A 41 4.75 -0.27 11.42
N ASP A 42 3.90 -0.50 12.41
CA ASP A 42 4.02 -1.68 13.28
C ASP A 42 3.84 -2.98 12.49
N ARG A 43 2.86 -3.01 11.59
CA ARG A 43 2.56 -4.20 10.81
C ARG A 43 3.65 -4.56 9.80
N VAL A 44 4.36 -3.58 9.28
CA VAL A 44 5.46 -3.85 8.35
C VAL A 44 6.50 -4.75 9.00
N THR A 45 6.86 -4.49 10.26
CA THR A 45 7.84 -5.29 10.96
C THR A 45 7.37 -6.72 11.19
N SER A 46 6.10 -6.88 11.60
CA SER A 46 5.57 -8.20 11.96
C SER A 46 5.12 -9.02 10.75
N GLU A 47 4.63 -8.38 9.70
CA GLU A 47 4.02 -9.07 8.56
C GLU A 47 4.94 -9.21 7.36
N CYS A 48 5.95 -8.38 7.24
CA CYS A 48 6.90 -8.38 6.11
C CYS A 48 6.19 -8.43 4.75
N PRO A 49 5.33 -7.45 4.43
CA PRO A 49 4.59 -7.49 3.17
C PRO A 49 5.50 -7.28 1.96
N ASP A 50 5.05 -7.74 0.80
CA ASP A 50 5.73 -7.48 -0.46
C ASP A 50 5.35 -6.10 -1.01
N TYR A 51 4.11 -5.68 -0.74
CA TYR A 51 3.56 -4.41 -1.22
C TYR A 51 2.80 -3.71 -0.11
N ILE A 52 2.85 -2.39 -0.12
CA ILE A 52 1.98 -1.56 0.73
C ILE A 52 1.10 -0.74 -0.20
N LEU A 53 -0.21 -0.87 -0.03
CA LEU A 53 -1.17 0.04 -0.66
C LEU A 53 -1.52 1.09 0.38
N LEU A 54 -1.10 2.31 0.16
CA LEU A 54 -1.11 3.35 1.17
C LEU A 54 -2.03 4.51 0.79
N ASP A 55 -3.10 4.68 1.56
CA ASP A 55 -3.92 5.90 1.44
C ASP A 55 -3.09 7.08 1.95
N TRP A 56 -3.00 8.13 1.14
CA TRP A 56 -2.13 9.25 1.45
C TRP A 56 -2.66 10.15 2.55
N LEU A 57 -3.98 10.40 2.54
CA LEU A 57 -4.60 11.28 3.52
C LEU A 57 -5.34 10.48 4.58
N MET A 58 -4.75 10.39 5.75
CA MET A 58 -5.31 9.67 6.89
C MET A 58 -5.14 10.50 8.16
N PRO A 59 -6.06 10.34 9.13
CA PRO A 59 -5.87 10.95 10.43
C PRO A 59 -4.69 10.33 11.18
N LEU A 60 -4.19 10.99 12.18
CA LEU A 60 -3.10 10.59 13.09
C LEU A 60 -1.73 10.59 12.42
N MET A 61 -1.53 9.82 11.37
CA MET A 61 -0.27 9.77 10.64
C MET A 61 -0.59 9.65 9.16
N ASN A 62 -0.28 10.69 8.39
CA ASN A 62 -0.53 10.69 6.95
C ASN A 62 0.50 9.86 6.18
N GLY A 63 0.27 9.69 4.88
CA GLY A 63 1.12 8.85 4.04
C GLY A 63 2.58 9.29 4.03
N SER A 64 2.84 10.60 4.03
CA SER A 64 4.21 11.11 3.99
C SER A 64 4.97 10.72 5.26
N GLU A 65 4.33 10.76 6.42
CA GLU A 65 4.93 10.32 7.68
C GLU A 65 5.20 8.83 7.70
N VAL A 66 4.28 8.03 7.11
CA VAL A 66 4.47 6.58 7.00
C VAL A 66 5.71 6.28 6.17
N VAL A 67 5.85 6.90 5.01
CA VAL A 67 7.00 6.71 4.12
C VAL A 67 8.30 7.10 4.84
N GLU A 68 8.30 8.23 5.54
CA GLU A 68 9.47 8.68 6.30
C GLU A 68 9.88 7.66 7.36
N ARG A 69 8.91 7.13 8.10
CA ARG A 69 9.19 6.12 9.12
C ARG A 69 9.72 4.83 8.52
N LEU A 70 9.15 4.39 7.40
CA LEU A 70 9.60 3.19 6.73
C LEU A 70 11.02 3.32 6.19
N GLN A 71 11.41 4.50 5.74
CA GLN A 71 12.78 4.75 5.26
C GLN A 71 13.82 4.53 6.35
N LYS A 72 13.43 4.65 7.61
CA LYS A 72 14.32 4.44 8.75
C LYS A 72 14.42 2.98 9.19
N GLN A 73 13.64 2.09 8.57
CA GLN A 73 13.63 0.67 8.89
C GLN A 73 14.33 -0.13 7.79
N ASP A 74 15.40 -0.82 8.15
CA ASP A 74 16.14 -1.65 7.18
C ASP A 74 15.27 -2.76 6.61
N SER A 75 14.37 -3.33 7.41
CA SER A 75 13.51 -4.41 6.99
C SER A 75 12.50 -4.02 5.92
N SER A 76 12.29 -2.71 5.68
CA SER A 76 11.32 -2.24 4.69
C SER A 76 11.94 -1.96 3.33
N SER A 77 13.25 -2.16 3.14
CA SER A 77 13.97 -1.71 1.94
C SER A 77 13.47 -2.36 0.64
N ASP A 78 12.97 -3.59 0.71
CA ASP A 78 12.49 -4.32 -0.47
C ASP A 78 10.99 -4.21 -0.69
N ILE A 79 10.28 -3.50 0.19
CA ILE A 79 8.84 -3.37 0.11
C ILE A 79 8.48 -2.29 -0.90
N GLU A 80 7.59 -2.61 -1.83
CA GLU A 80 7.13 -1.64 -2.82
C GLU A 80 5.92 -0.90 -2.28
N ILE A 81 5.97 0.44 -2.35
CA ILE A 81 4.91 1.31 -1.85
C ILE A 81 4.13 1.88 -3.02
N ILE A 82 2.82 1.63 -3.02
CA ILE A 82 1.89 2.16 -4.00
C ILE A 82 0.92 3.07 -3.25
N VAL A 83 0.89 4.34 -3.63
CA VAL A 83 0.00 5.31 -2.99
C VAL A 83 -1.34 5.33 -3.73
N ILE A 84 -2.41 5.42 -2.95
CA ILE A 84 -3.77 5.61 -3.45
C ILE A 84 -4.29 6.90 -2.84
N SER A 85 -4.72 7.85 -3.68
CA SER A 85 -5.15 9.14 -3.17
C SER A 85 -6.24 9.74 -4.03
N GLY A 86 -7.12 10.53 -3.41
CA GLY A 86 -8.08 11.36 -4.13
C GLY A 86 -7.43 12.59 -4.76
N GLN A 87 -6.19 12.88 -4.41
CA GLN A 87 -5.45 14.02 -4.94
C GLN A 87 -4.51 13.59 -6.06
N PRO A 88 -4.21 14.49 -7.02
CA PRO A 88 -3.25 14.17 -8.08
C PRO A 88 -1.85 13.99 -7.51
N ALA A 89 -1.04 13.24 -8.24
CA ALA A 89 0.36 13.00 -7.85
C ALA A 89 1.14 14.31 -7.85
N PRO A 90 2.10 14.46 -6.91
CA PRO A 90 3.02 15.58 -6.97
C PRO A 90 3.92 15.48 -8.21
N SER A 91 4.57 16.59 -8.58
CA SER A 91 5.44 16.63 -9.75
C SER A 91 6.61 15.64 -9.64
N GLU A 92 7.07 15.39 -8.43
CA GLU A 92 8.09 14.37 -8.16
C GLU A 92 7.62 13.46 -7.05
N LEU A 93 7.69 12.14 -7.29
CA LEU A 93 7.36 11.17 -6.27
C LEU A 93 8.54 10.97 -5.33
N PRO A 94 8.30 10.82 -4.02
CA PRO A 94 9.37 10.39 -3.12
C PRO A 94 10.00 9.08 -3.60
N PRO A 95 11.31 8.90 -3.41
CA PRO A 95 12.03 7.74 -3.99
C PRO A 95 11.47 6.36 -3.64
N ARG A 96 10.83 6.24 -2.47
CA ARG A 96 10.28 4.95 -2.01
C ARG A 96 8.95 4.63 -2.63
N ILE A 97 8.28 5.59 -3.26
CA ILE A 97 6.96 5.36 -3.86
C ILE A 97 7.14 4.89 -5.30
N ARG A 98 6.64 3.67 -5.55
CA ARG A 98 6.70 3.07 -6.89
C ARG A 98 5.74 3.77 -7.85
N THR A 99 4.51 4.00 -7.40
CA THR A 99 3.49 4.64 -8.24
C THR A 99 2.43 5.30 -7.37
N TRP A 100 1.73 6.23 -7.96
CA TRP A 100 0.67 6.99 -7.32
C TRP A 100 -0.61 6.82 -8.15
N LEU A 101 -1.64 6.26 -7.53
CA LEU A 101 -2.91 6.00 -8.17
C LEU A 101 -3.97 6.94 -7.64
N THR A 102 -4.76 7.51 -8.53
CA THR A 102 -5.80 8.46 -8.16
C THR A 102 -7.15 7.76 -8.01
N LYS A 103 -7.84 8.00 -6.89
CA LYS A 103 -9.18 7.47 -6.68
C LYS A 103 -10.18 8.17 -7.61
N PRO A 104 -11.25 7.50 -8.03
CA PRO A 104 -11.63 6.13 -7.66
C PRO A 104 -10.90 5.07 -8.47
N LEU A 105 -10.67 3.91 -7.87
CA LEU A 105 -9.98 2.79 -8.48
C LEU A 105 -10.78 1.51 -8.33
N SER A 106 -10.79 0.70 -9.37
CA SER A 106 -11.34 -0.65 -9.29
C SER A 106 -10.28 -1.60 -8.72
N VAL A 107 -10.74 -2.76 -8.24
CA VAL A 107 -9.84 -3.82 -7.81
C VAL A 107 -8.97 -4.29 -8.97
N ASP A 108 -9.54 -4.38 -10.17
CA ASP A 108 -8.80 -4.78 -11.37
C ASP A 108 -7.63 -3.84 -11.66
N GLN A 109 -7.85 -2.54 -11.52
CA GLN A 109 -6.78 -1.55 -11.70
C GLN A 109 -5.67 -1.72 -10.66
N LEU A 110 -6.04 -1.98 -9.40
CA LEU A 110 -5.07 -2.23 -8.33
C LEU A 110 -4.24 -3.47 -8.64
N VAL A 111 -4.90 -4.57 -9.03
CA VAL A 111 -4.22 -5.82 -9.35
C VAL A 111 -3.24 -5.61 -10.51
N TRP A 112 -3.68 -4.90 -11.54
CA TRP A 112 -2.83 -4.62 -12.69
C TRP A 112 -1.57 -3.84 -12.27
N GLU A 113 -1.74 -2.81 -11.45
CA GLU A 113 -0.60 -2.01 -10.99
C GLU A 113 0.37 -2.80 -10.11
N ILE A 114 -0.16 -3.67 -9.25
CA ILE A 114 0.69 -4.50 -8.37
C ILE A 114 1.47 -5.52 -9.19
N THR A 115 0.82 -6.12 -10.19
CA THR A 115 1.39 -7.25 -10.92
C THR A 115 2.17 -6.88 -12.17
N ARG A 116 2.04 -5.65 -12.66
CA ARG A 116 2.77 -5.26 -13.88
C ARG A 116 4.28 -5.29 -13.65
N PRO A 117 5.05 -5.65 -14.69
CA PRO A 117 6.51 -5.71 -14.55
C PRO A 117 7.09 -4.35 -14.20
N ARG A 118 8.12 -4.36 -13.37
CA ARG A 118 8.89 -3.15 -13.12
C ARG A 118 9.68 -2.79 -14.37
N VAL A 119 9.62 -1.52 -14.72
CA VAL A 119 10.50 -0.97 -15.75
C VAL A 119 11.73 -0.44 -15.02
N SER A 120 12.87 -1.02 -15.29
CA SER A 120 14.13 -0.61 -14.68
C SER A 120 14.81 0.45 -15.52
#